data_15dab8836ac4b49cd71928861b26c178
#
_entry.id   15dab8836ac4b49cd71928861b26c178
#
_cell.length_a   1.000
_cell.length_b   1.000
_cell.length_c   1.000
_cell.angle_alpha   90.00
_cell.angle_beta   90.00
_cell.angle_gamma   90.00
#
_symmetry.space_group_name_H-M   'P 1'
#
loop_
_entity.id
_entity.type
_entity.pdbx_description
1 polymer ?
#
loop_
_entity_poly.entity_id
_entity_poly.type
_entity_poly.pdbx_seq_one_letter_code
_entity_poly.pdbx_strand_id
1 'polypeptide(L)'
;MKLARWKTIAGACFLVALLSVPAWSDTDNRQAVPGTLNYVEGQASIGDQTLDSKSIGTAELGNGQILETKNGKAEILLTPGVFLRLGNNSSAKMVSNSLTNTEVMVNSGQAMLEVDELYKENNLRISQPGADTRIVKTGLYDFDAGNQAVRVFDGKAVVAANDHETTLKKNRELALNNADVKATEFNKKAVTQSDDLYRWSSLRSQYLSEANVSTAQLYFVNGWYGPGWWGPGWYWNPWFAGFTFLPGNGFFYSPFGWGFYSPLVVRSAPVVIGGGYHHFDGARPMAIGNGFNHDAVTAVHGEPSGMGGFRGGEMPTRGFPSGGFHSGSAVGGHR
;
A
#
# COMPACT_ATOMS: atom_id res chain seq x y z
N MET A 1 72.87 -46.13 46.38
CA MET A 1 71.71 -45.33 46.80
C MET A 1 71.46 -44.25 45.78
N LYS A 2 70.46 -44.37 44.86
CA LYS A 2 70.07 -43.37 43.90
C LYS A 2 68.59 -43.06 44.07
N LEU A 3 68.29 -41.89 44.55
CA LEU A 3 66.92 -41.34 44.71
C LEU A 3 66.34 -40.98 43.40
N ALA A 4 65.20 -41.54 42.99
CA ALA A 4 64.43 -41.19 41.83
C ALA A 4 63.57 -39.99 42.16
N ARG A 5 63.70 -38.90 41.37
CA ARG A 5 62.85 -37.71 41.44
C ARG A 5 61.67 -37.93 40.50
N TRP A 6 60.47 -38.04 41.06
CA TRP A 6 59.22 -37.98 40.29
C TRP A 6 58.88 -36.52 40.01
N LYS A 7 58.78 -36.17 38.71
CA LYS A 7 58.25 -34.90 38.22
C LYS A 7 56.77 -35.04 38.00
N THR A 8 55.97 -34.38 38.83
CA THR A 8 54.53 -34.19 38.64
C THR A 8 54.33 -33.16 37.52
N ILE A 9 53.73 -33.62 36.43
CA ILE A 9 53.24 -32.73 35.35
C ILE A 9 51.81 -32.36 35.73
N ALA A 10 51.62 -31.09 36.12
CA ALA A 10 50.30 -30.50 36.32
C ALA A 10 49.77 -30.11 34.94
N GLY A 11 48.79 -30.86 34.43
CA GLY A 11 48.05 -30.53 33.23
C GLY A 11 47.10 -29.40 33.50
N ALA A 12 47.37 -28.23 32.96
CA ALA A 12 46.40 -27.11 32.96
C ALA A 12 45.33 -27.34 31.86
N CYS A 13 44.17 -27.77 32.24
CA CYS A 13 42.99 -27.78 31.40
C CYS A 13 42.52 -26.34 31.18
N PHE A 14 42.86 -25.75 30.04
CA PHE A 14 42.28 -24.48 29.56
C PHE A 14 40.85 -24.74 29.09
N LEU A 15 39.89 -24.41 29.94
CA LEU A 15 38.47 -24.42 29.61
C LEU A 15 38.20 -23.19 28.74
N VAL A 16 38.21 -23.38 27.41
CA VAL A 16 37.77 -22.35 26.46
C VAL A 16 36.24 -22.26 26.56
N ALA A 17 35.75 -21.37 27.42
CA ALA A 17 34.35 -20.94 27.39
C ALA A 17 34.11 -20.17 26.09
N LEU A 18 33.51 -20.87 25.12
CA LEU A 18 32.91 -20.21 23.95
C LEU A 18 31.79 -19.31 24.45
N LEU A 19 32.10 -18.03 24.66
CA LEU A 19 31.12 -16.99 24.79
C LEU A 19 30.39 -16.92 23.45
N SER A 20 29.28 -17.63 23.33
CA SER A 20 28.28 -17.36 22.30
C SER A 20 27.72 -15.96 22.58
N VAL A 21 28.35 -14.96 21.98
CA VAL A 21 27.77 -13.63 21.91
C VAL A 21 26.46 -13.82 21.15
N PRO A 22 25.29 -13.52 21.75
CA PRO A 22 24.07 -13.50 20.96
C PRO A 22 24.35 -12.50 19.82
N ALA A 23 24.31 -12.97 18.58
CA ALA A 23 24.27 -12.08 17.44
C ALA A 23 23.02 -11.22 17.66
N TRP A 24 23.24 -10.00 18.12
CA TRP A 24 22.20 -8.99 18.13
C TRP A 24 21.81 -8.89 16.67
N SER A 25 20.61 -9.40 16.37
CA SER A 25 20.00 -9.24 15.06
C SER A 25 20.09 -7.76 14.78
N ASP A 26 20.87 -7.43 13.75
CA ASP A 26 20.95 -6.07 13.23
C ASP A 26 19.50 -5.67 13.01
N THR A 27 18.98 -4.79 13.84
CA THR A 27 17.63 -4.26 13.66
C THR A 27 17.72 -3.56 12.33
N ASP A 28 17.08 -4.15 11.33
CA ASP A 28 17.09 -3.75 9.93
C ASP A 28 16.64 -2.28 9.86
N ASN A 29 17.60 -1.37 10.05
CA ASN A 29 17.39 0.08 10.12
C ASN A 29 17.27 0.65 8.69
N ARG A 30 16.44 -0.01 7.87
CA ARG A 30 16.14 0.45 6.53
C ARG A 30 15.47 1.80 6.63
N GLN A 31 15.97 2.73 5.88
CA GLN A 31 15.45 4.08 5.79
C GLN A 31 14.91 4.30 4.39
N ALA A 32 13.61 4.59 4.27
CA ALA A 32 13.02 4.90 2.99
C ALA A 32 13.34 6.34 2.59
N VAL A 33 13.66 6.51 1.33
CA VAL A 33 13.83 7.81 0.66
C VAL A 33 12.90 7.86 -0.57
N PRO A 34 12.61 9.04 -1.13
CA PRO A 34 11.83 9.13 -2.36
C PRO A 34 12.46 8.30 -3.49
N GLY A 35 11.68 7.37 -4.06
CA GLY A 35 12.13 6.39 -5.04
C GLY A 35 12.36 4.98 -4.50
N THR A 36 12.32 4.76 -3.18
CA THR A 36 12.49 3.43 -2.60
C THR A 36 11.43 2.47 -3.13
N LEU A 37 11.88 1.31 -3.64
CA LEU A 37 11.00 0.21 -4.06
C LEU A 37 10.34 -0.40 -2.83
N ASN A 38 9.01 -0.41 -2.81
CA ASN A 38 8.22 -0.95 -1.70
C ASN A 38 7.53 -2.28 -2.03
N TYR A 39 7.32 -2.55 -3.32
CA TYR A 39 6.80 -3.83 -3.76
C TYR A 39 7.06 -4.05 -5.25
N VAL A 40 7.21 -5.30 -5.63
CA VAL A 40 7.35 -5.72 -7.02
C VAL A 40 6.76 -7.12 -7.21
N GLU A 41 6.05 -7.31 -8.32
CA GLU A 41 5.61 -8.62 -8.79
C GLU A 41 5.82 -8.75 -10.29
N GLY A 42 6.02 -9.98 -10.77
CA GLY A 42 6.29 -10.26 -12.18
C GLY A 42 7.64 -9.67 -12.63
N GLN A 43 7.68 -9.09 -13.82
CA GLN A 43 8.91 -8.59 -14.45
C GLN A 43 9.00 -7.08 -14.34
N ALA A 44 10.01 -6.59 -13.61
CA ALA A 44 10.31 -5.17 -13.49
C ALA A 44 11.82 -4.95 -13.38
N SER A 45 12.29 -3.75 -13.73
CA SER A 45 13.70 -3.34 -13.63
C SER A 45 13.84 -1.86 -13.35
N ILE A 46 14.95 -1.46 -12.72
CA ILE A 46 15.43 -0.07 -12.65
C ILE A 46 16.73 -0.01 -13.46
N GLY A 47 16.69 0.66 -14.62
CA GLY A 47 17.78 0.57 -15.59
C GLY A 47 18.09 -0.88 -15.93
N ASP A 48 19.35 -1.31 -15.76
CA ASP A 48 19.79 -2.69 -16.04
C ASP A 48 19.55 -3.66 -14.87
N GLN A 49 19.10 -3.17 -13.71
CA GLN A 49 18.87 -3.99 -12.53
C GLN A 49 17.47 -4.63 -12.57
N THR A 50 17.41 -5.94 -12.73
CA THR A 50 16.16 -6.70 -12.53
C THR A 50 15.76 -6.66 -11.07
N LEU A 51 14.45 -6.42 -10.81
CA LEU A 51 13.88 -6.32 -9.49
C LEU A 51 13.22 -7.63 -9.06
N ASP A 52 13.40 -7.99 -7.80
CA ASP A 52 12.77 -9.13 -7.15
C ASP A 52 12.36 -8.79 -5.70
N SER A 53 11.87 -9.76 -4.95
CA SER A 53 11.48 -9.57 -3.56
C SER A 53 12.64 -9.11 -2.64
N LYS A 54 13.90 -9.40 -2.98
CA LYS A 54 15.08 -8.96 -2.22
C LYS A 54 15.43 -7.49 -2.49
N SER A 55 14.93 -6.96 -3.60
CA SER A 55 15.09 -5.55 -3.98
C SER A 55 14.19 -4.62 -3.16
N ILE A 56 13.16 -5.16 -2.49
CA ILE A 56 12.20 -4.38 -1.69
C ILE A 56 12.93 -3.73 -0.51
N GLY A 57 12.75 -2.42 -0.37
CA GLY A 57 13.36 -1.61 0.68
C GLY A 57 14.87 -1.35 0.50
N THR A 58 15.50 -1.85 -0.59
CA THR A 58 16.91 -1.67 -0.87
C THR A 58 17.18 -1.06 -2.25
N ALA A 59 16.35 -1.37 -3.25
CA ALA A 59 16.42 -0.72 -4.54
C ALA A 59 15.76 0.66 -4.49
N GLU A 60 16.35 1.62 -5.19
CA GLU A 60 15.90 2.99 -5.27
C GLU A 60 15.84 3.44 -6.72
N LEU A 61 14.78 4.10 -7.11
CA LEU A 61 14.67 4.83 -8.36
C LEU A 61 15.27 6.23 -8.17
N GLY A 62 16.56 6.36 -8.43
CA GLY A 62 17.28 7.62 -8.30
C GLY A 62 17.01 8.58 -9.46
N ASN A 63 17.44 9.84 -9.28
CA ASN A 63 17.29 10.88 -10.30
C ASN A 63 17.84 10.44 -11.67
N GLY A 64 17.04 10.61 -12.70
CA GLY A 64 17.37 10.23 -14.08
C GLY A 64 17.15 8.76 -14.41
N GLN A 65 17.00 7.87 -13.42
CA GLN A 65 16.75 6.46 -13.63
C GLN A 65 15.31 6.19 -14.07
N ILE A 66 15.10 5.05 -14.70
CA ILE A 66 13.81 4.60 -15.23
C ILE A 66 13.46 3.27 -14.55
N LEU A 67 12.25 3.21 -14.00
CA LEU A 67 11.56 1.99 -13.58
C LEU A 67 10.69 1.51 -14.72
N GLU A 68 10.88 0.28 -15.14
CA GLU A 68 10.10 -0.37 -16.19
C GLU A 68 9.42 -1.62 -15.66
N THR A 69 8.18 -1.83 -16.04
CA THR A 69 7.44 -3.07 -15.86
C THR A 69 7.12 -3.69 -17.22
N LYS A 70 7.20 -5.02 -17.30
CA LYS A 70 6.69 -5.79 -18.45
C LYS A 70 5.39 -6.47 -18.04
N ASN A 71 5.36 -7.80 -17.98
CA ASN A 71 4.28 -8.51 -17.33
C ASN A 71 4.53 -8.50 -15.80
N GLY A 72 4.26 -7.36 -15.18
CA GLY A 72 4.55 -7.13 -13.76
C GLY A 72 4.05 -5.78 -13.28
N LYS A 73 4.12 -5.55 -11.99
CA LYS A 73 3.74 -4.31 -11.32
C LYS A 73 4.78 -3.93 -10.27
N ALA A 74 4.90 -2.65 -9.99
CA ALA A 74 5.81 -2.14 -8.98
C ALA A 74 5.18 -1.00 -8.18
N GLU A 75 5.55 -0.90 -6.91
CA GLU A 75 5.18 0.22 -6.02
C GLU A 75 6.45 0.87 -5.50
N ILE A 76 6.57 2.19 -5.67
CA ILE A 76 7.63 3.01 -5.10
C ILE A 76 7.06 4.04 -4.13
N LEU A 77 7.86 4.37 -3.13
CA LEU A 77 7.57 5.43 -2.17
C LEU A 77 8.07 6.77 -2.72
N LEU A 78 7.25 7.79 -2.61
CA LEU A 78 7.67 9.16 -2.92
C LEU A 78 7.90 9.95 -1.62
N THR A 79 7.08 10.94 -1.30
CA THR A 79 7.11 11.58 0.02
C THR A 79 6.32 10.74 1.03
N PRO A 80 6.55 10.86 2.35
CA PRO A 80 5.78 10.13 3.35
C PRO A 80 4.26 10.21 3.12
N GLY A 81 3.60 9.06 3.04
CA GLY A 81 2.18 8.96 2.72
C GLY A 81 1.85 9.03 1.22
N VAL A 82 2.84 8.95 0.32
CA VAL A 82 2.62 8.98 -1.13
C VAL A 82 3.20 7.75 -1.80
N PHE A 83 2.33 6.96 -2.45
CA PHE A 83 2.68 5.73 -3.16
C PHE A 83 2.43 5.89 -4.66
N LEU A 84 3.44 5.62 -5.46
CA LEU A 84 3.31 5.52 -6.91
C LEU A 84 3.35 4.05 -7.33
N ARG A 85 2.35 3.60 -8.07
CA ARG A 85 2.20 2.24 -8.54
C ARG A 85 2.17 2.19 -10.06
N LEU A 86 3.03 1.37 -10.63
CA LEU A 86 3.08 1.13 -12.07
C LEU A 86 2.34 -0.14 -12.42
N GLY A 87 1.50 -0.07 -13.46
CA GLY A 87 0.82 -1.22 -14.08
C GLY A 87 1.74 -2.04 -14.98
N ASN A 88 1.16 -3.04 -15.67
CA ASN A 88 1.88 -3.80 -16.68
C ASN A 88 2.31 -2.90 -17.85
N ASN A 89 3.45 -3.23 -18.48
CA ASN A 89 3.98 -2.54 -19.66
C ASN A 89 4.07 -1.02 -19.47
N SER A 90 4.53 -0.59 -18.31
CA SER A 90 4.61 0.81 -17.91
C SER A 90 6.06 1.21 -17.65
N SER A 91 6.34 2.49 -17.85
CA SER A 91 7.66 3.07 -17.63
C SER A 91 7.54 4.43 -16.96
N ALA A 92 8.31 4.64 -15.89
CA ALA A 92 8.38 5.91 -15.17
C ALA A 92 9.82 6.30 -14.87
N LYS A 93 10.15 7.57 -15.09
CA LYS A 93 11.46 8.17 -14.82
C LYS A 93 11.38 9.06 -13.60
N MET A 94 12.28 8.90 -12.65
CA MET A 94 12.48 9.88 -11.57
C MET A 94 13.15 11.12 -12.13
N VAL A 95 12.48 12.24 -12.08
CA VAL A 95 13.03 13.54 -12.49
C VAL A 95 13.69 14.24 -11.31
N SER A 96 13.02 14.21 -10.15
CA SER A 96 13.54 14.76 -8.90
C SER A 96 13.01 13.95 -7.71
N ASN A 97 13.92 13.48 -6.85
CA ASN A 97 13.60 12.70 -5.64
C ASN A 97 13.77 13.50 -4.35
N SER A 98 13.73 14.82 -4.39
CA SER A 98 13.74 15.65 -3.19
C SER A 98 12.38 15.63 -2.49
N LEU A 99 12.35 15.52 -1.14
CA LEU A 99 11.11 15.57 -0.35
C LEU A 99 10.29 16.84 -0.59
N THR A 100 10.95 17.97 -0.89
CA THR A 100 10.28 19.25 -1.15
C THR A 100 10.00 19.49 -2.62
N ASN A 101 10.57 18.68 -3.52
CA ASN A 101 10.35 18.76 -4.96
C ASN A 101 10.46 17.37 -5.57
N THR A 102 9.37 16.62 -5.49
CA THR A 102 9.30 15.26 -6.03
C THR A 102 8.60 15.29 -7.38
N GLU A 103 9.31 14.82 -8.40
CA GLU A 103 8.79 14.79 -9.76
C GLU A 103 9.10 13.46 -10.44
N VAL A 104 8.05 12.84 -10.99
CA VAL A 104 8.13 11.60 -11.76
C VAL A 104 7.47 11.79 -13.12
N MET A 105 8.12 11.33 -14.18
CA MET A 105 7.58 11.30 -15.53
C MET A 105 7.11 9.88 -15.88
N VAL A 106 5.84 9.70 -16.13
CA VAL A 106 5.26 8.46 -16.67
C VAL A 106 5.44 8.49 -18.18
N ASN A 107 6.42 7.71 -18.67
CA ASN A 107 6.78 7.74 -20.11
C ASN A 107 5.79 6.93 -20.96
N SER A 108 5.28 5.81 -20.43
CA SER A 108 4.35 4.91 -21.12
C SER A 108 3.55 4.08 -20.13
N GLY A 109 2.45 3.49 -20.60
CA GLY A 109 1.58 2.65 -19.80
C GLY A 109 0.74 3.45 -18.81
N GLN A 110 0.54 2.89 -17.62
CA GLN A 110 -0.35 3.45 -16.60
C GLN A 110 0.33 3.49 -15.23
N ALA A 111 0.13 4.59 -14.52
CA ALA A 111 0.57 4.76 -13.15
C ALA A 111 -0.56 5.29 -12.26
N MET A 112 -0.70 4.74 -11.05
CA MET A 112 -1.65 5.19 -10.03
C MET A 112 -0.91 5.79 -8.85
N LEU A 113 -1.33 7.00 -8.45
CA LEU A 113 -0.76 7.73 -7.34
C LEU A 113 -1.78 7.81 -6.21
N GLU A 114 -1.47 7.18 -5.09
CA GLU A 114 -2.19 7.32 -3.82
C GLU A 114 -1.47 8.35 -2.96
N VAL A 115 -2.20 9.37 -2.52
CA VAL A 115 -1.69 10.49 -1.72
C VAL A 115 -2.51 10.54 -0.44
N ASP A 116 -1.98 9.96 0.62
CA ASP A 116 -2.58 9.91 1.95
C ASP A 116 -2.19 11.11 2.80
N GLU A 117 -0.99 11.63 2.59
CA GLU A 117 -0.47 12.84 3.25
C GLU A 117 0.17 13.76 2.21
N LEU A 118 -0.05 15.06 2.35
CA LEU A 118 0.54 16.07 1.49
C LEU A 118 0.84 17.34 2.32
N TYR A 119 2.12 17.60 2.54
CA TYR A 119 2.56 18.80 3.25
C TYR A 119 2.63 20.00 2.29
N LYS A 120 2.47 21.20 2.83
CA LYS A 120 2.51 22.44 2.02
C LYS A 120 3.85 22.62 1.31
N GLU A 121 4.90 22.11 1.90
CA GLU A 121 6.27 22.17 1.39
C GLU A 121 6.52 21.15 0.28
N ASN A 122 5.64 20.14 0.12
CA ASN A 122 5.76 19.17 -0.96
C ASN A 122 5.31 19.79 -2.28
N ASN A 123 6.23 19.92 -3.22
CA ASN A 123 5.93 20.18 -4.62
C ASN A 123 5.91 18.82 -5.35
N LEU A 124 4.75 18.17 -5.35
CA LEU A 124 4.56 16.84 -5.93
C LEU A 124 4.00 16.99 -7.35
N ARG A 125 4.76 16.51 -8.32
CA ARG A 125 4.41 16.55 -9.74
C ARG A 125 4.50 15.19 -10.39
N ILE A 126 3.55 14.92 -11.27
CA ILE A 126 3.59 13.77 -12.18
C ILE A 126 3.41 14.30 -13.58
N SER A 127 4.42 14.14 -14.42
CA SER A 127 4.35 14.47 -15.84
C SER A 127 4.11 13.21 -16.68
N GLN A 128 3.51 13.40 -17.85
CA GLN A 128 3.35 12.39 -18.89
C GLN A 128 3.38 13.07 -20.26
N PRO A 129 3.51 12.33 -21.37
CA PRO A 129 3.52 12.94 -22.69
C PRO A 129 2.32 13.89 -22.89
N GLY A 130 2.61 15.17 -23.12
CA GLY A 130 1.61 16.20 -23.36
C GLY A 130 1.01 16.87 -22.12
N ALA A 131 1.42 16.49 -20.89
CA ALA A 131 0.88 17.13 -19.69
C ALA A 131 1.83 17.10 -18.48
N ASP A 132 1.81 18.19 -17.73
CA ASP A 132 2.39 18.29 -16.39
C ASP A 132 1.29 18.44 -15.35
N THR A 133 1.30 17.57 -14.34
CA THR A 133 0.28 17.56 -13.30
C THR A 133 0.88 17.88 -11.95
N ARG A 134 0.40 18.93 -11.31
CA ARG A 134 0.71 19.29 -9.93
C ARG A 134 -0.39 18.78 -9.00
N ILE A 135 -0.04 18.00 -8.01
CA ILE A 135 -0.95 17.48 -6.98
C ILE A 135 -1.23 18.57 -5.95
N VAL A 136 -2.51 18.81 -5.63
CA VAL A 136 -2.95 19.92 -4.77
C VAL A 136 -3.62 19.45 -3.49
N LYS A 137 -4.17 18.23 -3.48
CA LYS A 137 -4.80 17.63 -2.29
C LYS A 137 -4.45 16.15 -2.19
N THR A 138 -4.61 15.59 -1.00
CA THR A 138 -4.67 14.15 -0.79
C THR A 138 -5.76 13.53 -1.65
N GLY A 139 -5.55 12.29 -2.12
CA GLY A 139 -6.50 11.61 -2.99
C GLY A 139 -5.87 10.51 -3.83
N LEU A 140 -6.61 10.10 -4.89
CA LEU A 140 -6.22 9.04 -5.81
C LEU A 140 -6.25 9.56 -7.24
N TYR A 141 -5.15 9.38 -7.94
CA TYR A 141 -4.89 9.91 -9.26
C TYR A 141 -4.41 8.80 -10.18
N ASP A 142 -4.85 8.82 -11.43
CA ASP A 142 -4.45 7.88 -12.47
C ASP A 142 -3.85 8.66 -13.66
N PHE A 143 -2.69 8.20 -14.11
CA PHE A 143 -1.93 8.73 -15.21
C PHE A 143 -1.80 7.63 -16.27
N ASP A 144 -2.61 7.74 -17.29
CA ASP A 144 -2.66 6.80 -18.40
C ASP A 144 -1.98 7.40 -19.63
N ALA A 145 -0.66 7.21 -19.71
CA ALA A 145 0.13 7.71 -20.84
C ALA A 145 -0.21 6.97 -22.14
N GLY A 146 -0.67 5.71 -22.05
CA GLY A 146 -1.09 4.94 -23.21
C GLY A 146 -2.36 5.49 -23.88
N ASN A 147 -3.36 5.87 -23.08
CA ASN A 147 -4.60 6.46 -23.54
C ASN A 147 -4.58 7.99 -23.49
N GLN A 148 -3.45 8.59 -23.12
CA GLN A 148 -3.28 10.03 -23.00
C GLN A 148 -4.36 10.68 -22.13
N ALA A 149 -4.53 10.20 -20.91
CA ALA A 149 -5.54 10.66 -19.97
C ALA A 149 -4.98 10.86 -18.56
N VAL A 150 -5.53 11.85 -17.85
CA VAL A 150 -5.33 12.05 -16.41
C VAL A 150 -6.69 11.97 -15.73
N ARG A 151 -6.83 11.09 -14.71
CA ARG A 151 -8.08 10.92 -13.94
C ARG A 151 -7.85 11.25 -12.48
N VAL A 152 -8.83 11.92 -11.88
CA VAL A 152 -8.88 12.18 -10.43
C VAL A 152 -10.06 11.42 -9.84
N PHE A 153 -9.79 10.28 -9.19
CA PHE A 153 -10.81 9.50 -8.47
C PHE A 153 -11.24 10.18 -7.20
N ASP A 154 -10.30 10.79 -6.50
CA ASP A 154 -10.49 11.65 -5.33
C ASP A 154 -9.37 12.68 -5.25
N GLY A 155 -9.63 13.84 -4.62
CA GLY A 155 -8.64 14.89 -4.46
C GLY A 155 -8.78 16.03 -5.46
N LYS A 156 -7.64 16.69 -5.76
CA LYS A 156 -7.54 17.84 -6.66
C LYS A 156 -6.14 17.92 -7.27
N ALA A 157 -6.07 18.12 -8.58
CA ALA A 157 -4.84 18.38 -9.31
C ALA A 157 -4.99 19.55 -10.26
N VAL A 158 -3.87 20.16 -10.63
CA VAL A 158 -3.78 21.13 -11.71
C VAL A 158 -2.95 20.53 -12.83
N VAL A 159 -3.54 20.40 -14.01
CA VAL A 159 -2.91 19.81 -15.19
C VAL A 159 -2.62 20.93 -16.17
N ALA A 160 -1.36 21.10 -16.53
CA ALA A 160 -0.91 21.96 -17.61
C ALA A 160 -0.75 21.13 -18.89
N ALA A 161 -1.53 21.43 -19.91
CA ALA A 161 -1.50 20.76 -21.21
C ALA A 161 -1.90 21.76 -22.31
N ASN A 162 -1.25 21.71 -23.48
CA ASN A 162 -1.55 22.58 -24.63
C ASN A 162 -1.63 24.06 -24.25
N ASP A 163 -0.68 24.58 -23.47
CA ASP A 163 -0.60 25.96 -22.97
C ASP A 163 -1.78 26.40 -22.08
N HIS A 164 -2.58 25.46 -21.60
CA HIS A 164 -3.69 25.72 -20.68
C HIS A 164 -3.53 24.97 -19.37
N GLU A 165 -3.88 25.65 -18.27
CA GLU A 165 -4.00 24.99 -16.96
C GLU A 165 -5.46 24.63 -16.68
N THR A 166 -5.71 23.35 -16.45
CA THR A 166 -7.03 22.82 -16.08
C THR A 166 -7.02 22.24 -14.67
N THR A 167 -7.93 22.72 -13.83
CA THR A 167 -8.11 22.13 -12.49
C THR A 167 -9.01 20.92 -12.57
N LEU A 168 -8.45 19.73 -12.26
CA LEU A 168 -9.20 18.50 -12.10
C LEU A 168 -9.60 18.30 -10.63
N LYS A 169 -10.86 17.99 -10.42
CA LYS A 169 -11.43 17.64 -9.12
C LYS A 169 -11.90 16.19 -9.15
N LYS A 170 -12.35 15.71 -8.00
CA LYS A 170 -12.93 14.36 -7.84
C LYS A 170 -13.88 13.97 -8.97
N ASN A 171 -13.73 12.73 -9.46
CA ASN A 171 -14.50 12.12 -10.56
C ASN A 171 -14.38 12.87 -11.90
N ARG A 172 -13.24 13.52 -12.16
CA ARG A 172 -12.97 14.19 -13.44
C ARG A 172 -11.78 13.56 -14.15
N GLU A 173 -11.89 13.55 -15.47
CA GLU A 173 -10.87 13.08 -16.40
C GLU A 173 -10.52 14.22 -17.37
N LEU A 174 -9.27 14.28 -17.77
CA LEU A 174 -8.77 15.11 -18.84
C LEU A 174 -8.16 14.21 -19.91
N ALA A 175 -8.78 14.20 -21.10
CA ALA A 175 -8.21 13.55 -22.28
C ALA A 175 -7.24 14.54 -22.95
N LEU A 176 -5.99 14.14 -23.13
CA LEU A 176 -4.90 14.98 -23.63
C LEU A 176 -4.79 14.98 -25.15
N ASN A 177 -5.44 14.02 -25.81
CA ASN A 177 -5.47 13.87 -27.26
C ASN A 177 -6.48 14.80 -27.96
N ASN A 178 -7.27 15.56 -27.21
CA ASN A 178 -8.25 16.49 -27.74
C ASN A 178 -7.68 17.90 -27.80
N ALA A 179 -7.98 18.62 -28.88
CA ALA A 179 -7.59 20.04 -29.02
C ALA A 179 -8.23 20.90 -27.91
N ASP A 180 -9.49 20.62 -27.59
CA ASP A 180 -10.19 21.25 -26.47
C ASP A 180 -9.92 20.43 -25.17
N VAL A 181 -8.90 20.84 -24.43
CA VAL A 181 -8.51 20.23 -23.15
C VAL A 181 -9.54 20.59 -22.08
N LYS A 182 -10.61 19.83 -21.99
CA LYS A 182 -11.72 20.07 -21.05
C LYS A 182 -11.93 18.91 -20.11
N ALA A 183 -12.04 19.23 -18.81
CA ALA A 183 -12.36 18.24 -17.79
C ALA A 183 -13.77 17.69 -17.96
N THR A 184 -13.89 16.38 -18.16
CA THR A 184 -15.15 15.64 -18.27
C THR A 184 -15.38 14.73 -17.08
N GLU A 185 -16.60 14.30 -16.85
CA GLU A 185 -16.91 13.29 -15.86
C GLU A 185 -16.68 11.90 -16.46
N PHE A 186 -16.00 11.01 -15.72
CA PHE A 186 -15.85 9.62 -16.14
C PHE A 186 -16.70 8.67 -15.29
N ASN A 187 -17.08 7.54 -15.85
CA ASN A 187 -17.82 6.52 -15.14
C ASN A 187 -16.89 5.77 -14.16
N LYS A 188 -16.76 6.32 -12.95
CA LYS A 188 -15.92 5.75 -11.90
C LYS A 188 -16.21 4.26 -11.67
N LYS A 189 -17.50 3.85 -11.60
CA LYS A 189 -17.88 2.46 -11.34
C LYS A 189 -17.38 1.53 -12.46
N ALA A 190 -17.52 1.92 -13.70
CA ALA A 190 -17.02 1.10 -14.81
C ALA A 190 -15.50 0.99 -14.78
N VAL A 191 -14.78 2.10 -14.58
CA VAL A 191 -13.31 2.09 -14.50
C VAL A 191 -12.84 1.23 -13.34
N THR A 192 -13.36 1.39 -12.13
CA THR A 192 -12.91 0.63 -10.95
C THR A 192 -13.17 -0.88 -11.06
N GLN A 193 -14.16 -1.29 -11.86
CA GLN A 193 -14.45 -2.71 -12.11
C GLN A 193 -13.55 -3.34 -13.18
N SER A 194 -13.16 -2.59 -14.20
CA SER A 194 -12.39 -3.08 -15.35
C SER A 194 -10.88 -2.84 -15.23
N ASP A 195 -10.46 -1.81 -14.51
CA ASP A 195 -9.06 -1.41 -14.38
C ASP A 195 -8.31 -2.33 -13.43
N ASP A 196 -7.34 -3.07 -13.98
CA ASP A 196 -6.51 -4.00 -13.23
C ASP A 196 -5.58 -3.29 -12.25
N LEU A 197 -4.98 -2.15 -12.65
CA LEU A 197 -4.11 -1.38 -11.77
C LEU A 197 -4.87 -0.76 -10.61
N TYR A 198 -6.10 -0.29 -10.82
CA TYR A 198 -6.96 0.21 -9.74
C TYR A 198 -7.23 -0.87 -8.69
N ARG A 199 -7.65 -2.08 -9.12
CA ARG A 199 -7.95 -3.18 -8.21
C ARG A 199 -6.72 -3.64 -7.44
N TRP A 200 -5.59 -3.76 -8.14
CA TRP A 200 -4.32 -4.11 -7.52
C TRP A 200 -3.86 -3.03 -6.52
N SER A 201 -3.99 -1.75 -6.88
CA SER A 201 -3.66 -0.63 -6.00
C SER A 201 -4.52 -0.60 -4.73
N SER A 202 -5.82 -0.92 -4.85
CA SER A 202 -6.73 -1.05 -3.70
C SER A 202 -6.29 -2.19 -2.78
N LEU A 203 -5.90 -3.35 -3.34
CA LEU A 203 -5.40 -4.48 -2.56
C LEU A 203 -4.07 -4.15 -1.87
N ARG A 204 -3.15 -3.45 -2.56
CA ARG A 204 -1.90 -2.97 -1.95
C ARG A 204 -2.15 -2.02 -0.79
N SER A 205 -3.06 -1.06 -0.97
CA SER A 205 -3.45 -0.11 0.09
C SER A 205 -4.07 -0.82 1.30
N GLN A 206 -4.85 -1.90 1.08
CA GLN A 206 -5.34 -2.75 2.15
C GLN A 206 -4.20 -3.38 2.94
N TYR A 207 -3.27 -4.05 2.29
CA TYR A 207 -2.13 -4.68 2.95
C TYR A 207 -1.25 -3.67 3.71
N LEU A 208 -1.07 -2.47 3.14
CA LEU A 208 -0.35 -1.39 3.81
C LEU A 208 -1.07 -0.90 5.07
N SER A 209 -2.40 -0.85 5.04
CA SER A 209 -3.23 -0.53 6.22
C SER A 209 -3.12 -1.61 7.31
N GLU A 210 -3.13 -2.89 6.94
CA GLU A 210 -2.90 -4.00 7.87
C GLU A 210 -1.47 -3.94 8.47
N ALA A 211 -0.47 -3.70 7.62
CA ALA A 211 0.90 -3.48 8.04
C ALA A 211 1.05 -2.24 8.94
N ASN A 212 0.29 -1.16 8.69
CA ASN A 212 0.28 0.04 9.52
C ASN A 212 -0.06 -0.28 10.97
N VAL A 213 -1.13 -1.03 11.23
CA VAL A 213 -1.56 -1.37 12.59
C VAL A 213 -0.48 -2.16 13.32
N SER A 214 0.07 -3.21 12.71
CA SER A 214 1.13 -4.02 13.32
C SER A 214 2.42 -3.23 13.53
N THR A 215 2.77 -2.36 12.58
CA THR A 215 3.94 -1.48 12.68
C THR A 215 3.75 -0.44 13.79
N ALA A 216 2.58 0.18 13.87
CA ALA A 216 2.27 1.14 14.92
C ALA A 216 2.39 0.52 16.33
N GLN A 217 1.96 -0.75 16.49
CA GLN A 217 2.14 -1.51 17.73
C GLN A 217 3.63 -1.76 18.02
N LEU A 218 4.39 -2.21 17.01
CA LEU A 218 5.82 -2.52 17.14
C LEU A 218 6.63 -1.29 17.58
N TYR A 219 6.45 -0.16 16.92
CA TYR A 219 7.19 1.06 17.21
C TYR A 219 6.75 1.73 18.51
N PHE A 220 5.54 1.46 18.97
CA PHE A 220 5.08 1.95 20.27
C PHE A 220 5.65 1.13 21.45
N VAL A 221 5.59 -0.20 21.38
CA VAL A 221 6.03 -1.10 22.49
C VAL A 221 7.54 -1.03 22.66
N ASN A 222 8.29 -0.89 21.59
CA ASN A 222 9.76 -0.90 21.60
C ASN A 222 10.40 0.47 21.89
N GLY A 223 9.61 1.48 22.25
CA GLY A 223 10.11 2.85 22.53
C GLY A 223 11.21 2.94 23.58
N TRP A 224 11.52 1.86 24.31
CA TRP A 224 12.62 1.80 25.26
C TRP A 224 13.83 0.98 24.79
N TYR A 225 13.68 0.07 23.80
CA TYR A 225 14.74 -0.83 23.33
C TYR A 225 14.81 -1.02 21.81
N GLY A 226 14.00 -0.28 21.02
CA GLY A 226 13.96 -0.37 19.58
C GLY A 226 14.02 0.99 18.88
N PRO A 227 13.99 1.02 17.54
CA PRO A 227 13.86 2.28 16.83
C PRO A 227 12.54 2.93 17.23
N GLY A 228 12.61 4.04 17.99
CA GLY A 228 11.44 4.78 18.47
C GLY A 228 10.63 5.35 17.30
N TRP A 229 9.35 5.64 17.56
CA TRP A 229 8.56 6.41 16.63
C TRP A 229 8.89 7.90 16.76
N TRP A 230 9.30 8.51 15.64
CA TRP A 230 9.78 9.91 15.59
C TRP A 230 8.81 10.86 14.89
N GLY A 231 7.62 10.40 14.55
CA GLY A 231 6.60 11.19 13.87
C GLY A 231 6.12 10.56 12.56
N PRO A 232 5.44 11.34 11.69
CA PRO A 232 4.94 10.82 10.43
C PRO A 232 6.08 10.37 9.52
N GLY A 233 5.91 9.23 8.86
CA GLY A 233 6.97 8.71 8.00
C GLY A 233 6.73 7.30 7.50
N TRP A 234 7.73 6.83 6.78
CA TRP A 234 7.84 5.44 6.36
C TRP A 234 8.51 4.61 7.44
N TYR A 235 7.87 3.49 7.79
CA TYR A 235 8.39 2.57 8.79
C TYR A 235 8.43 1.16 8.24
N TRP A 236 9.59 0.51 8.36
CA TRP A 236 9.78 -0.87 7.93
C TRP A 236 8.98 -1.83 8.80
N ASN A 237 8.24 -2.72 8.16
CA ASN A 237 7.59 -3.83 8.81
C ASN A 237 8.27 -5.15 8.37
N PRO A 238 9.01 -5.82 9.25
CA PRO A 238 9.72 -7.05 8.89
C PRO A 238 8.80 -8.22 8.53
N TRP A 239 7.59 -8.26 9.09
CA TRP A 239 6.60 -9.30 8.82
C TRP A 239 5.95 -9.12 7.44
N PHE A 240 5.77 -7.88 7.05
CA PHE A 240 5.24 -7.50 5.74
C PHE A 240 6.34 -7.43 4.67
N ALA A 241 7.61 -7.39 5.10
CA ALA A 241 8.78 -7.17 4.25
C ALA A 241 8.63 -5.94 3.34
N GLY A 242 8.21 -4.81 3.92
CA GLY A 242 7.98 -3.56 3.21
C GLY A 242 7.77 -2.41 4.17
N PHE A 243 7.75 -1.20 3.62
CA PHE A 243 7.42 -0.01 4.39
C PHE A 243 5.91 0.22 4.39
N THR A 244 5.40 0.71 5.51
CA THR A 244 4.08 1.31 5.61
C THR A 244 4.18 2.74 6.12
N PHE A 245 3.14 3.53 5.90
CA PHE A 245 3.07 4.89 6.41
C PHE A 245 2.46 4.90 7.81
N LEU A 246 3.15 5.54 8.77
CA LEU A 246 2.60 5.90 10.07
C LEU A 246 2.31 7.40 10.11
N PRO A 247 1.05 7.81 10.31
CA PRO A 247 0.71 9.23 10.47
C PRO A 247 1.24 9.80 11.78
N GLY A 248 1.52 11.11 11.78
CA GLY A 248 2.06 11.79 12.96
C GLY A 248 1.08 11.91 14.11
N ASN A 249 -0.21 11.95 13.83
CA ASN A 249 -1.27 12.06 14.83
C ASN A 249 -2.58 11.50 14.29
N GLY A 250 -3.46 11.03 15.19
CA GLY A 250 -4.81 10.60 14.84
C GLY A 250 -4.83 9.40 13.88
N PHE A 251 -5.81 9.41 13.00
CA PHE A 251 -5.99 8.43 11.95
C PHE A 251 -6.64 9.08 10.73
N PHE A 252 -6.54 8.44 9.58
CA PHE A 252 -7.27 8.80 8.37
C PHE A 252 -7.67 7.56 7.60
N TYR A 253 -8.53 7.74 6.60
CA TYR A 253 -8.85 6.71 5.63
C TYR A 253 -8.20 7.05 4.29
N SER A 254 -7.50 6.09 3.71
CA SER A 254 -6.96 6.21 2.36
C SER A 254 -8.07 6.47 1.33
N PRO A 255 -7.76 6.92 0.13
CA PRO A 255 -8.76 7.11 -0.94
C PRO A 255 -9.51 5.83 -1.32
N PHE A 256 -8.96 4.66 -0.96
CA PHE A 256 -9.63 3.36 -1.10
C PHE A 256 -10.51 3.00 0.12
N GLY A 257 -10.46 3.78 1.21
CA GLY A 257 -11.23 3.58 2.42
C GLY A 257 -10.57 2.71 3.49
N TRP A 258 -9.27 2.41 3.37
CA TRP A 258 -8.50 1.67 4.36
C TRP A 258 -7.97 2.60 5.45
N GLY A 259 -8.02 2.16 6.72
CA GLY A 259 -7.64 2.98 7.88
C GLY A 259 -6.13 2.96 8.15
N PHE A 260 -5.52 4.12 8.29
CA PHE A 260 -4.14 4.30 8.75
C PHE A 260 -4.13 5.03 10.08
N TYR A 261 -3.43 4.50 11.06
CA TYR A 261 -3.46 4.91 12.44
C TYR A 261 -2.08 5.29 12.95
N SER A 262 -2.00 6.37 13.72
CA SER A 262 -0.79 6.69 14.46
C SER A 262 -0.57 5.70 15.62
N PRO A 263 0.67 5.48 16.09
CA PRO A 263 0.96 4.64 17.23
C PRO A 263 0.18 5.01 18.49
N LEU A 264 -0.11 6.29 18.70
CA LEU A 264 -0.89 6.78 19.84
C LEU A 264 -2.35 6.28 19.81
N VAL A 265 -2.96 6.24 18.62
CA VAL A 265 -4.34 5.75 18.46
C VAL A 265 -4.41 4.24 18.65
N VAL A 266 -3.50 3.49 18.03
CA VAL A 266 -3.48 2.03 18.12
C VAL A 266 -3.34 1.54 19.57
N ARG A 267 -2.62 2.30 20.40
CA ARG A 267 -2.51 2.03 21.84
C ARG A 267 -3.82 2.26 22.60
N SER A 268 -4.53 3.32 22.29
CA SER A 268 -5.60 3.86 23.14
C SER A 268 -6.99 3.33 22.80
N ALA A 269 -7.18 2.74 21.60
CA ALA A 269 -8.48 2.31 21.11
C ALA A 269 -8.39 1.08 20.20
N PRO A 270 -9.45 0.25 20.14
CA PRO A 270 -9.56 -0.77 19.10
C PRO A 270 -9.57 -0.10 17.72
N VAL A 271 -8.72 -0.59 16.81
CA VAL A 271 -8.65 -0.10 15.44
C VAL A 271 -9.49 -0.95 14.50
N VAL A 272 -10.07 -0.32 13.51
CA VAL A 272 -10.86 -0.97 12.47
C VAL A 272 -10.11 -0.82 11.15
N ILE A 273 -9.65 -1.92 10.59
CA ILE A 273 -9.15 -1.96 9.21
C ILE A 273 -10.41 -1.96 8.34
N GLY A 274 -10.90 -0.76 8.00
CA GLY A 274 -12.17 -0.59 7.30
C GLY A 274 -12.11 -1.15 5.88
N GLY A 275 -13.21 -1.70 5.41
CA GLY A 275 -13.44 -1.92 4.00
C GLY A 275 -13.91 -0.62 3.35
N GLY A 276 -13.43 -0.36 2.14
CA GLY A 276 -13.73 0.85 1.39
C GLY A 276 -15.20 1.23 1.34
N TYR A 277 -15.45 2.46 0.99
CA TYR A 277 -16.79 3.03 0.72
C TYR A 277 -17.50 2.29 -0.42
N HIS A 278 -17.75 1.02 -0.22
CA HIS A 278 -18.91 0.36 -0.79
C HIS A 278 -20.04 0.65 0.20
N HIS A 279 -21.05 1.32 -0.27
CA HIS A 279 -22.32 1.44 0.41
C HIS A 279 -22.85 0.02 0.66
N PHE A 280 -22.36 -0.61 1.73
CA PHE A 280 -22.93 -1.82 2.27
C PHE A 280 -23.95 -1.39 3.30
N ASP A 281 -25.21 -1.31 2.89
CA ASP A 281 -26.30 -1.40 3.81
C ASP A 281 -26.12 -2.66 4.65
N GLY A 282 -25.73 -2.48 5.92
CA GLY A 282 -25.88 -3.48 6.95
C GLY A 282 -24.67 -4.32 7.39
N ALA A 283 -23.44 -4.09 6.92
CA ALA A 283 -22.29 -4.82 7.45
C ALA A 283 -21.68 -4.10 8.67
N ARG A 284 -21.70 -4.76 9.82
CA ARG A 284 -20.98 -4.30 11.03
C ARG A 284 -19.47 -4.35 10.79
N PRO A 285 -18.67 -3.37 11.27
CA PRO A 285 -17.22 -3.42 11.21
C PRO A 285 -16.69 -4.66 11.93
N MET A 286 -15.82 -5.43 11.30
CA MET A 286 -15.09 -6.48 12.00
C MET A 286 -14.06 -5.82 12.93
N ALA A 287 -14.27 -5.94 14.23
CA ALA A 287 -13.25 -5.65 15.21
C ALA A 287 -12.22 -6.81 15.18
N ILE A 288 -10.96 -6.52 14.86
CA ILE A 288 -9.89 -7.49 14.98
C ILE A 288 -9.56 -7.60 16.47
N GLY A 289 -10.07 -8.65 17.10
CA GLY A 289 -9.60 -9.07 18.41
C GLY A 289 -8.15 -9.57 18.31
N ASN A 290 -7.37 -9.36 19.39
CA ASN A 290 -5.97 -9.77 19.55
C ASN A 290 -5.74 -11.27 19.29
N GLY A 291 -5.66 -11.66 18.02
CA GLY A 291 -5.38 -13.03 17.63
C GLY A 291 -4.90 -13.09 16.20
N PHE A 292 -3.62 -12.84 15.98
CA PHE A 292 -2.98 -13.20 14.71
C PHE A 292 -2.89 -14.72 14.62
N ASN A 293 -3.76 -15.35 13.83
CA ASN A 293 -3.52 -16.71 13.39
C ASN A 293 -2.43 -16.70 12.33
N HIS A 294 -1.31 -17.33 12.64
CA HIS A 294 -0.13 -17.49 11.78
C HIS A 294 -0.42 -18.20 10.44
N ASP A 295 -1.59 -18.82 10.29
CA ASP A 295 -1.95 -19.62 9.12
C ASP A 295 -2.41 -18.81 7.90
N ALA A 296 -2.71 -17.52 8.05
CA ALA A 296 -3.19 -16.69 6.95
C ALA A 296 -2.07 -16.14 6.04
N VAL A 297 -0.83 -16.11 6.51
CA VAL A 297 0.31 -15.54 5.76
C VAL A 297 0.94 -16.54 4.79
N THR A 298 0.74 -17.85 5.00
CA THR A 298 1.28 -18.92 4.15
C THR A 298 0.45 -19.22 2.91
N ALA A 299 -0.76 -18.68 2.76
CA ALA A 299 -1.66 -18.97 1.65
C ALA A 299 -1.41 -18.16 0.35
N VAL A 300 -0.47 -17.21 0.36
CA VAL A 300 -0.22 -16.33 -0.80
C VAL A 300 0.88 -16.85 -1.75
N HIS A 301 1.49 -17.99 -1.44
CA HIS A 301 2.53 -18.63 -2.29
C HIS A 301 2.05 -19.90 -3.00
N GLY A 302 0.76 -20.05 -3.31
CA GLY A 302 0.20 -21.14 -4.09
C GLY A 302 0.04 -20.76 -5.55
N GLU A 303 0.79 -21.43 -6.43
CA GLU A 303 0.61 -21.41 -7.89
C GLU A 303 -0.82 -21.82 -8.29
N PRO A 304 -1.36 -21.35 -9.43
CA PRO A 304 -2.69 -21.72 -9.89
C PRO A 304 -2.67 -23.14 -10.48
N SER A 305 -3.13 -24.11 -9.73
CA SER A 305 -3.37 -25.47 -10.23
C SER A 305 -4.86 -25.74 -10.34
N GLY A 306 -5.33 -25.95 -11.59
CA GLY A 306 -6.33 -26.93 -11.97
C GLY A 306 -7.78 -26.68 -11.62
N MET A 307 -8.57 -26.40 -12.65
CA MET A 307 -10.03 -26.60 -12.70
C MET A 307 -10.44 -27.98 -12.17
N GLY A 308 -11.28 -28.03 -11.14
CA GLY A 308 -11.94 -29.24 -10.64
C GLY A 308 -13.44 -28.99 -10.45
N GLY A 309 -14.26 -29.80 -11.14
CA GLY A 309 -15.69 -29.61 -11.36
C GLY A 309 -16.57 -29.59 -10.12
N PHE A 310 -17.61 -28.80 -10.19
CA PHE A 310 -18.75 -28.78 -9.28
C PHE A 310 -19.57 -30.06 -9.42
N ARG A 311 -19.66 -30.81 -8.34
CA ARG A 311 -20.65 -31.90 -8.19
C ARG A 311 -21.72 -31.42 -7.22
N GLY A 312 -22.99 -31.42 -7.67
CA GLY A 312 -24.16 -30.97 -6.93
C GLY A 312 -24.40 -31.83 -5.68
N GLY A 313 -24.78 -31.14 -4.61
CA GLY A 313 -25.31 -31.73 -3.36
C GLY A 313 -26.67 -31.09 -3.07
N GLU A 314 -27.67 -31.96 -2.92
CA GLU A 314 -29.09 -31.66 -2.71
C GLU A 314 -29.33 -30.85 -1.43
N MET A 315 -30.25 -29.87 -1.51
CA MET A 315 -30.82 -29.17 -0.34
C MET A 315 -31.97 -30.00 0.26
N PRO A 316 -32.04 -30.11 1.59
CA PRO A 316 -33.25 -30.62 2.23
C PRO A 316 -34.26 -29.49 2.39
N THR A 317 -35.46 -29.68 1.81
CA THR A 317 -36.64 -28.89 2.03
C THR A 317 -37.18 -29.09 3.44
N ARG A 318 -37.28 -28.02 4.22
CA ARG A 318 -38.14 -27.98 5.43
C ARG A 318 -39.21 -26.89 5.24
N GLY A 319 -40.47 -27.36 5.26
CA GLY A 319 -41.65 -26.57 5.09
C GLY A 319 -41.92 -25.62 6.25
N PHE A 320 -42.50 -24.47 5.93
CA PHE A 320 -43.06 -23.54 6.89
C PHE A 320 -44.58 -23.75 6.97
N PRO A 321 -45.18 -23.69 8.17
CA PRO A 321 -46.65 -23.73 8.31
C PRO A 321 -47.25 -22.36 8.02
N SER A 322 -48.34 -22.39 7.26
CA SER A 322 -49.24 -21.27 6.97
C SER A 322 -50.02 -20.87 8.22
N GLY A 323 -49.93 -19.60 8.59
CA GLY A 323 -50.82 -18.95 9.57
C GLY A 323 -51.46 -17.73 8.93
N GLY A 324 -52.74 -17.89 8.52
CA GLY A 324 -53.55 -16.78 8.06
C GLY A 324 -54.06 -15.94 9.22
N PHE A 325 -54.20 -14.64 9.03
CA PHE A 325 -55.08 -13.80 9.82
C PHE A 325 -55.80 -12.74 8.97
N HIS A 326 -57.03 -12.55 9.33
CA HIS A 326 -58.15 -11.91 8.69
C HIS A 326 -58.03 -10.40 8.43
N SER A 327 -58.78 -10.03 7.42
CA SER A 327 -59.31 -8.71 7.08
C SER A 327 -59.94 -7.93 8.22
N GLY A 328 -59.77 -6.62 8.22
CA GLY A 328 -60.52 -5.66 8.99
C GLY A 328 -60.62 -4.33 8.25
N SER A 329 -61.75 -4.13 7.55
CA SER A 329 -62.19 -2.86 6.96
C SER A 329 -62.77 -1.91 8.01
N ALA A 330 -62.48 -0.60 7.90
CA ALA A 330 -63.31 0.51 8.37
C ALA A 330 -62.80 1.83 7.74
N VAL A 331 -63.50 2.38 6.91
CA VAL A 331 -64.48 3.42 6.57
C VAL A 331 -64.52 4.63 7.54
N GLY A 332 -64.47 5.83 6.93
CA GLY A 332 -64.85 7.13 7.43
C GLY A 332 -63.75 8.12 7.66
N GLY A 333 -63.65 9.33 7.12
CA GLY A 333 -64.65 10.22 6.56
C GLY A 333 -64.43 11.63 7.13
N HIS A 334 -64.41 12.63 6.24
CA HIS A 334 -64.56 14.07 6.46
C HIS A 334 -63.59 14.85 7.38
N ARG A 335 -62.87 15.80 6.92
CA ARG A 335 -63.12 17.16 6.38
C ARG A 335 -61.85 17.78 5.85
#